data_85c8d239e733d7c4694bf7f0cc016265
#
_entry.id   85c8d239e733d7c4694bf7f0cc016265
#
_cell.length_a   1.000
_cell.length_b   1.000
_cell.length_c   1.000
_cell.angle_alpha   90.00
_cell.angle_beta   90.00
_cell.angle_gamma   90.00
#
_symmetry.space_group_name_H-M   'P 1'
#
loop_
_entity.id
_entity.type
_entity.pdbx_description
1 polymer ?
#
loop_
_entity_poly.entity_id
_entity_poly.type
_entity_poly.pdbx_seq_one_letter_code
_entity_poly.pdbx_strand_id
1 'polypeptide(L)'
;MLGGDAALFRITARTVLELGSELISSDIIAFYELIKNGFDAHTKTGVELRFDIPLSRSAYLRLAGKIGSGDNLESLKALIASTLDPSASAAARDGYRNTIDGASSLKQLRERLAEAQLRYNTITVADTGTGMSLEDLERNFLVIGTPSRKREVEAALRRGDREVPY
;
A
#
# COMPACT_ATOMS: atom_id res chain seq x y z
N MET A 1 -49.23 11.55 -3.18
CA MET A 1 -47.90 11.33 -2.61
C MET A 1 -47.19 10.27 -3.45
N LEU A 2 -46.36 10.69 -4.35
CA LEU A 2 -45.54 9.79 -5.16
C LEU A 2 -44.18 9.67 -4.44
N GLY A 3 -43.99 8.56 -3.71
CA GLY A 3 -42.72 8.18 -3.18
C GLY A 3 -41.80 7.76 -4.33
N GLY A 4 -40.94 8.65 -4.77
CA GLY A 4 -39.88 8.30 -5.71
C GLY A 4 -38.84 7.48 -4.99
N ASP A 5 -38.78 6.18 -5.24
CA ASP A 5 -37.62 5.35 -4.93
C ASP A 5 -36.40 5.95 -5.64
N ALA A 6 -35.51 6.54 -4.86
CA ALA A 6 -34.21 6.98 -5.37
C ALA A 6 -33.46 5.72 -5.82
N ALA A 7 -33.28 5.57 -7.14
CA ALA A 7 -32.48 4.49 -7.70
C ALA A 7 -31.04 4.60 -7.16
N LEU A 8 -30.67 3.72 -6.24
CA LEU A 8 -29.32 3.62 -5.71
C LEU A 8 -28.41 3.02 -6.79
N PHE A 9 -27.53 3.83 -7.32
CA PHE A 9 -26.49 3.36 -8.25
C PHE A 9 -25.48 2.48 -7.47
N ARG A 10 -25.45 1.19 -7.79
CA ARG A 10 -24.55 0.24 -7.16
C ARG A 10 -23.38 -0.06 -8.10
N ILE A 11 -22.17 0.24 -7.67
CA ILE A 11 -20.95 -0.12 -8.38
C ILE A 11 -20.37 -1.38 -7.72
N THR A 12 -20.03 -2.39 -8.53
CA THR A 12 -19.41 -3.61 -8.04
C THR A 12 -17.93 -3.37 -7.69
N ALA A 13 -17.39 -4.10 -6.71
CA ALA A 13 -15.97 -4.04 -6.37
C ALA A 13 -15.06 -4.33 -7.60
N ARG A 14 -15.51 -5.16 -8.53
CA ARG A 14 -14.81 -5.45 -9.79
C ARG A 14 -14.66 -4.21 -10.65
N THR A 15 -15.74 -3.44 -10.83
CA THR A 15 -15.70 -2.19 -11.61
C THR A 15 -14.75 -1.16 -10.98
N VAL A 16 -14.70 -1.10 -9.64
CA VAL A 16 -13.74 -0.25 -8.91
C VAL A 16 -12.30 -0.67 -9.19
N LEU A 17 -12.02 -1.98 -9.18
CA LEU A 17 -10.69 -2.51 -9.48
C LEU A 17 -10.30 -2.27 -10.94
N GLU A 18 -11.22 -2.46 -11.87
CA GLU A 18 -10.99 -2.23 -13.31
C GLU A 18 -10.71 -0.73 -13.58
N LEU A 19 -11.53 0.18 -13.07
CA LEU A 19 -11.28 1.63 -13.15
C LEU A 19 -9.98 2.05 -12.47
N GLY A 20 -9.69 1.49 -11.29
CA GLY A 20 -8.45 1.77 -10.57
C GLY A 20 -7.21 1.30 -11.33
N SER A 21 -7.26 0.14 -11.97
CA SER A 21 -6.15 -0.39 -12.78
C SER A 21 -5.89 0.41 -14.06
N GLU A 22 -6.91 1.04 -14.64
CA GLU A 22 -6.78 1.93 -15.79
C GLU A 22 -6.23 3.31 -15.41
N LEU A 23 -6.57 3.82 -14.22
CA LEU A 23 -6.11 5.12 -13.72
C LEU A 23 -4.68 5.08 -13.19
N ILE A 24 -4.25 3.95 -12.57
CA ILE A 24 -2.90 3.77 -12.05
C ILE A 24 -2.12 2.89 -13.02
N SER A 25 -1.56 3.49 -14.06
CA SER A 25 -0.84 2.80 -15.12
C SER A 25 0.61 2.43 -14.75
N SER A 26 1.12 2.90 -13.61
CA SER A 26 2.45 2.57 -13.11
C SER A 26 2.60 2.80 -11.61
N ASP A 27 3.60 2.13 -10.98
CA ASP A 27 3.97 2.34 -9.58
C ASP A 27 4.32 3.81 -9.29
N ILE A 28 4.91 4.51 -10.26
CA ILE A 28 5.27 5.93 -10.13
C ILE A 28 4.02 6.81 -9.96
N ILE A 29 2.98 6.55 -10.74
CA ILE A 29 1.72 7.28 -10.63
C ILE A 29 1.06 7.00 -9.29
N ALA A 30 1.09 5.73 -8.82
CA ALA A 30 0.57 5.39 -7.50
C ALA A 30 1.26 6.18 -6.38
N PHE A 31 2.60 6.25 -6.41
CA PHE A 31 3.36 7.06 -5.44
C PHE A 31 3.06 8.54 -5.55
N TYR A 32 2.97 9.07 -6.77
CA TYR A 32 2.63 10.46 -7.00
C TYR A 32 1.27 10.83 -6.38
N GLU A 33 0.23 10.00 -6.60
CA GLU A 33 -1.09 10.24 -6.02
C GLU A 33 -1.07 10.15 -4.49
N LEU A 34 -0.33 9.21 -3.89
CA LEU A 34 -0.19 9.11 -2.44
C LEU A 34 0.50 10.35 -1.86
N ILE A 35 1.58 10.82 -2.48
CA ILE A 35 2.31 12.02 -2.06
C ILE A 35 1.42 13.25 -2.19
N LYS A 36 0.73 13.38 -3.33
CA LYS A 36 -0.20 14.47 -3.59
C LYS A 36 -1.31 14.52 -2.55
N ASN A 37 -1.89 13.38 -2.17
CA ASN A 37 -2.92 13.32 -1.13
C ASN A 37 -2.41 13.86 0.21
N GLY A 38 -1.15 13.60 0.58
CA GLY A 38 -0.53 14.18 1.77
C GLY A 38 -0.42 15.71 1.70
N PHE A 39 -0.08 16.27 0.53
CA PHE A 39 -0.05 17.73 0.34
C PHE A 39 -1.46 18.33 0.30
N ASP A 40 -2.42 17.68 -0.34
CA ASP A 40 -3.83 18.08 -0.36
C ASP A 40 -4.45 18.08 1.07
N ALA A 41 -3.94 17.23 1.96
CA ALA A 41 -4.30 17.20 3.38
C ALA A 41 -3.62 18.31 4.22
N HIS A 42 -2.94 19.26 3.58
CA HIS A 42 -2.25 20.36 4.24
C HIS A 42 -1.19 19.91 5.24
N THR A 43 -0.34 18.96 4.84
CA THR A 43 0.77 18.49 5.69
C THR A 43 1.67 19.65 6.13
N LYS A 44 2.08 19.66 7.41
CA LYS A 44 2.90 20.73 7.98
C LYS A 44 4.41 20.50 7.76
N THR A 45 4.82 19.23 7.71
CA THR A 45 6.22 18.82 7.68
C THR A 45 6.61 18.12 6.37
N GLY A 46 5.69 18.08 5.40
CA GLY A 46 5.88 17.33 4.16
C GLY A 46 5.39 15.89 4.27
N VAL A 47 5.63 15.12 3.21
CA VAL A 47 5.27 13.69 3.14
C VAL A 47 6.52 12.86 3.33
N GLU A 48 6.51 11.96 4.30
CA GLU A 48 7.60 11.05 4.58
C GLU A 48 7.40 9.73 3.82
N LEU A 49 8.44 9.29 3.11
CA LEU A 49 8.51 7.98 2.47
C LEU A 49 9.54 7.14 3.22
N ARG A 50 9.10 6.02 3.78
CA ARG A 50 9.95 5.02 4.42
C ARG A 50 9.91 3.71 3.67
N PHE A 51 11.09 3.17 3.35
CA PHE A 51 11.26 1.85 2.74
C PHE A 51 11.90 0.93 3.78
N ASP A 52 11.22 -0.14 4.14
CA ASP A 52 11.74 -1.19 5.00
C ASP A 52 11.66 -2.51 4.23
N ILE A 53 12.78 -2.90 3.62
CA ILE A 53 12.86 -4.00 2.65
C ILE A 53 13.91 -5.01 3.13
N PRO A 54 13.56 -5.89 4.08
CA PRO A 54 14.46 -6.93 4.57
C PRO A 54 14.99 -7.86 3.50
N LEU A 55 14.19 -8.17 2.48
CA LEU A 55 14.60 -9.04 1.39
C LEU A 55 14.15 -8.47 0.04
N SER A 56 15.09 -8.14 -0.83
CA SER A 56 14.76 -7.63 -2.17
C SER A 56 14.01 -8.67 -2.99
N ARG A 57 13.19 -8.22 -3.95
CA ARG A 57 12.44 -9.10 -4.86
C ARG A 57 13.35 -10.07 -5.62
N SER A 58 14.50 -9.61 -6.07
CA SER A 58 15.48 -10.45 -6.80
C SER A 58 16.06 -11.54 -5.91
N ALA A 59 16.40 -11.21 -4.66
CA ALA A 59 16.86 -12.17 -3.67
C ALA A 59 15.75 -13.19 -3.31
N TYR A 60 14.51 -12.72 -3.11
CA TYR A 60 13.36 -13.58 -2.90
C TYR A 60 13.16 -14.60 -4.02
N LEU A 61 13.13 -14.17 -5.28
CA LEU A 61 12.94 -15.06 -6.42
C LEU A 61 14.07 -16.10 -6.53
N ARG A 62 15.31 -15.69 -6.30
CA ARG A 62 16.47 -16.60 -6.28
C ARG A 62 16.36 -17.66 -5.17
N LEU A 63 15.98 -17.26 -3.96
CA LEU A 63 15.81 -18.16 -2.81
C LEU A 63 14.61 -19.09 -3.01
N ALA A 64 13.47 -18.56 -3.47
CA ALA A 64 12.30 -19.37 -3.77
C ALA A 64 12.58 -20.46 -4.84
N GLY A 65 13.40 -20.12 -5.83
CA GLY A 65 13.85 -21.09 -6.85
C GLY A 65 14.78 -22.18 -6.31
N LYS A 66 15.52 -21.92 -5.24
CA LYS A 66 16.37 -22.94 -4.58
C LYS A 66 15.57 -23.92 -3.72
N ILE A 67 14.42 -23.53 -3.18
CA ILE A 67 13.61 -24.43 -2.36
C ILE A 67 13.06 -25.57 -3.23
N GLY A 68 13.52 -26.78 -2.98
CA GLY A 68 13.17 -27.99 -3.74
C GLY A 68 14.29 -28.57 -4.58
N SER A 69 15.48 -27.95 -4.66
CA SER A 69 16.65 -28.45 -5.39
C SER A 69 17.54 -29.44 -4.62
N GLY A 70 17.00 -30.06 -3.56
CA GLY A 70 17.70 -31.06 -2.76
C GLY A 70 18.47 -30.51 -1.55
N ASP A 71 18.38 -29.20 -1.31
CA ASP A 71 19.02 -28.57 -0.16
C ASP A 71 18.34 -28.96 1.16
N ASN A 72 19.12 -28.98 2.23
CA ASN A 72 18.63 -29.20 3.59
C ASN A 72 17.82 -27.98 4.07
N LEU A 73 16.72 -28.25 4.79
CA LEU A 73 15.82 -27.22 5.34
C LEU A 73 16.57 -26.18 6.18
N GLU A 74 17.43 -26.62 7.10
CA GLU A 74 18.16 -25.70 7.99
C GLU A 74 19.21 -24.87 7.24
N SER A 75 19.86 -25.46 6.24
CA SER A 75 20.78 -24.72 5.36
C SER A 75 20.07 -23.62 4.57
N LEU A 76 18.84 -23.88 4.10
CA LEU A 76 18.03 -22.87 3.41
C LEU A 76 17.56 -21.76 4.34
N LYS A 77 17.12 -22.09 5.56
CA LYS A 77 16.78 -21.10 6.58
C LYS A 77 17.96 -20.18 6.89
N ALA A 78 19.14 -20.76 7.13
CA ALA A 78 20.36 -20.02 7.38
C ALA A 78 20.75 -19.11 6.20
N LEU A 79 20.60 -19.61 4.97
CA LEU A 79 20.84 -18.84 3.75
C LEU A 79 19.88 -17.66 3.63
N ILE A 80 18.58 -17.87 3.89
CA ILE A 80 17.59 -16.79 3.89
C ILE A 80 17.97 -15.75 4.95
N ALA A 81 18.24 -16.17 6.18
CA ALA A 81 18.59 -15.28 7.28
C ALA A 81 19.85 -14.44 6.99
N SER A 82 20.86 -15.03 6.35
CA SER A 82 22.11 -14.32 5.97
C SER A 82 21.95 -13.40 4.77
N THR A 83 20.87 -13.57 3.99
CA THR A 83 20.59 -12.74 2.80
C THR A 83 19.78 -11.48 3.16
N LEU A 84 19.22 -11.40 4.37
CA LEU A 84 18.45 -10.23 4.79
C LEU A 84 19.33 -8.97 4.80
N ASP A 85 18.77 -7.88 4.29
CA ASP A 85 19.45 -6.59 4.23
C ASP A 85 19.70 -6.05 5.64
N PRO A 86 20.96 -5.80 6.06
CA PRO A 86 21.28 -5.27 7.37
C PRO A 86 20.75 -3.83 7.57
N SER A 87 20.47 -3.09 6.51
CA SER A 87 19.91 -1.73 6.57
C SER A 87 18.42 -1.69 6.91
N ALA A 88 17.69 -2.81 6.70
CA ALA A 88 16.31 -2.91 7.13
C ALA A 88 16.18 -2.87 8.67
N SER A 89 15.02 -2.45 9.16
CA SER A 89 14.78 -2.36 10.61
C SER A 89 14.97 -3.70 11.31
N ALA A 90 15.48 -3.67 12.56
CA ALA A 90 15.64 -4.88 13.36
C ALA A 90 14.30 -5.63 13.50
N ALA A 91 13.20 -4.89 13.73
CA ALA A 91 11.87 -5.49 13.88
C ALA A 91 11.43 -6.25 12.62
N ALA A 92 11.65 -5.69 11.41
CA ALA A 92 11.32 -6.35 10.17
C ALA A 92 12.20 -7.59 9.92
N ARG A 93 13.51 -7.48 10.17
CA ARG A 93 14.44 -8.63 10.02
C ARG A 93 14.13 -9.76 10.99
N ASP A 94 13.87 -9.44 12.26
CA ASP A 94 13.56 -10.45 13.27
C ASP A 94 12.20 -11.09 13.01
N GLY A 95 11.19 -10.31 12.62
CA GLY A 95 9.90 -10.83 12.20
C GLY A 95 10.03 -11.77 10.98
N TYR A 96 10.85 -11.40 10.00
CA TYR A 96 11.15 -12.22 8.83
C TYR A 96 11.78 -13.57 9.24
N ARG A 97 12.84 -13.53 10.08
CA ARG A 97 13.52 -14.73 10.61
C ARG A 97 12.54 -15.63 11.37
N ASN A 98 11.81 -15.08 12.32
CA ASN A 98 10.85 -15.86 13.13
C ASN A 98 9.81 -16.57 12.26
N THR A 99 9.35 -15.91 11.16
CA THR A 99 8.43 -16.52 10.22
C THR A 99 9.08 -17.70 9.50
N ILE A 100 10.32 -17.57 9.03
CA ILE A 100 11.08 -18.62 8.34
C ILE A 100 11.43 -19.77 9.28
N ASP A 101 11.88 -19.47 10.51
CA ASP A 101 12.30 -20.48 11.49
C ASP A 101 11.15 -21.40 11.89
N GLY A 102 9.92 -20.92 11.87
CA GLY A 102 8.72 -21.72 12.14
C GLY A 102 8.41 -22.80 11.07
N ALA A 103 9.15 -22.87 9.95
CA ALA A 103 8.92 -23.90 8.94
C ALA A 103 9.50 -25.26 9.38
N SER A 104 8.70 -26.33 9.24
CA SER A 104 9.11 -27.72 9.53
C SER A 104 9.31 -28.58 8.27
N SER A 105 9.07 -28.01 7.08
CA SER A 105 9.27 -28.68 5.79
C SER A 105 9.59 -27.68 4.68
N LEU A 106 10.13 -28.16 3.57
CA LEU A 106 10.42 -27.33 2.39
C LEU A 106 9.16 -26.68 1.81
N LYS A 107 8.02 -27.36 1.86
CA LYS A 107 6.73 -26.81 1.45
C LYS A 107 6.35 -25.62 2.34
N GLN A 108 6.40 -25.81 3.66
CA GLN A 108 6.12 -24.74 4.61
C GLN A 108 7.14 -23.59 4.49
N LEU A 109 8.42 -23.88 4.24
CA LEU A 109 9.44 -22.86 4.03
C LEU A 109 9.07 -21.95 2.84
N ARG A 110 8.60 -22.53 1.74
CA ARG A 110 8.16 -21.77 0.57
C ARG A 110 6.95 -20.88 0.88
N GLU A 111 5.95 -21.41 1.59
CA GLU A 111 4.76 -20.68 2.00
C GLU A 111 5.11 -19.50 2.94
N ARG A 112 5.95 -19.79 3.95
CA ARG A 112 6.40 -18.77 4.92
C ARG A 112 7.32 -17.73 4.31
N LEU A 113 8.15 -18.10 3.33
CA LEU A 113 8.97 -17.16 2.59
C LEU A 113 8.09 -16.16 1.80
N ALA A 114 7.02 -16.64 1.18
CA ALA A 114 6.06 -15.78 0.49
C ALA A 114 5.27 -14.90 1.47
N GLU A 115 4.84 -15.45 2.60
CA GLU A 115 4.18 -14.68 3.68
C GLU A 115 5.10 -13.57 4.22
N ALA A 116 6.34 -13.91 4.56
CA ALA A 116 7.32 -12.97 5.09
C ALA A 116 7.63 -11.84 4.07
N GLN A 117 7.71 -12.19 2.78
CA GLN A 117 7.94 -11.22 1.70
C GLN A 117 6.83 -10.18 1.62
N LEU A 118 5.57 -10.55 1.81
CA LEU A 118 4.44 -9.64 1.79
C LEU A 118 4.30 -8.84 3.09
N ARG A 119 4.66 -9.45 4.22
CA ARG A 119 4.40 -8.88 5.53
C ARG A 119 5.46 -7.88 5.99
N TYR A 120 6.72 -8.14 5.69
CA TYR A 120 7.85 -7.37 6.25
C TYR A 120 8.53 -6.45 5.24
N ASN A 121 8.30 -6.62 3.95
CA ASN A 121 8.71 -5.63 2.96
C ASN A 121 7.64 -4.56 2.87
N THR A 122 7.90 -3.41 3.47
CA THR A 122 6.90 -2.34 3.56
C THR A 122 7.41 -1.04 2.96
N ILE A 123 6.50 -0.32 2.34
CA ILE A 123 6.68 1.08 1.96
C ILE A 123 5.63 1.87 2.73
N THR A 124 6.08 2.80 3.54
CA THR A 124 5.20 3.66 4.32
C THR A 124 5.20 5.05 3.72
N VAL A 125 4.01 5.57 3.46
CA VAL A 125 3.77 6.97 3.12
C VAL A 125 3.06 7.59 4.31
N ALA A 126 3.65 8.60 4.92
CA ALA A 126 3.10 9.26 6.11
C ALA A 126 3.11 10.78 5.92
N ASP A 127 2.07 11.42 6.37
CA ASP A 127 1.93 12.87 6.41
C ASP A 127 1.45 13.33 7.80
N THR A 128 1.51 14.64 8.03
CA THR A 128 1.02 15.30 9.24
C THR A 128 -0.14 16.23 8.93
N GLY A 129 -0.89 15.93 7.89
CA GLY A 129 -2.05 16.69 7.45
C GLY A 129 -3.24 16.60 8.42
N THR A 130 -4.33 17.22 8.02
CA THR A 130 -5.56 17.25 8.83
C THR A 130 -6.26 15.90 8.93
N GLY A 131 -5.90 14.95 8.06
CA GLY A 131 -6.58 13.66 7.95
C GLY A 131 -8.03 13.80 7.47
N MET A 132 -8.79 12.74 7.66
CA MET A 132 -10.24 12.69 7.36
C MET A 132 -10.98 12.24 8.59
N SER A 133 -12.17 12.82 8.82
CA SER A 133 -13.09 12.26 9.79
C SER A 133 -13.68 10.93 9.29
N LEU A 134 -14.24 10.13 10.19
CA LEU A 134 -14.95 8.90 9.79
C LEU A 134 -16.10 9.22 8.83
N GLU A 135 -16.80 10.32 9.06
CA GLU A 135 -17.90 10.79 8.22
C GLU A 135 -17.41 11.17 6.80
N ASP A 136 -16.26 11.85 6.70
CA ASP A 136 -15.63 12.17 5.41
C ASP A 136 -15.19 10.92 4.67
N LEU A 137 -14.63 9.95 5.41
CA LEU A 137 -14.22 8.67 4.85
C LEU A 137 -15.42 7.93 4.24
N GLU A 138 -16.52 7.80 4.98
CA GLU A 138 -17.71 7.07 4.56
C GLU A 138 -18.48 7.78 3.45
N ARG A 139 -18.60 9.11 3.51
CA ARG A 139 -19.44 9.87 2.58
C ARG A 139 -18.72 10.37 1.34
N ASN A 140 -17.40 10.56 1.43
CA ASN A 140 -16.64 11.17 0.35
C ASN A 140 -15.57 10.24 -0.22
N PHE A 141 -14.77 9.61 0.63
CA PHE A 141 -13.63 8.80 0.18
C PHE A 141 -14.05 7.44 -0.36
N LEU A 142 -15.00 6.77 0.33
CA LEU A 142 -15.51 5.45 -0.08
C LEU A 142 -16.62 5.52 -1.14
N VAL A 143 -17.02 6.71 -1.55
CA VAL A 143 -18.06 6.92 -2.57
C VAL A 143 -17.42 7.42 -3.86
N ILE A 144 -17.51 6.61 -4.92
CA ILE A 144 -16.97 6.96 -6.24
C ILE A 144 -17.84 8.05 -6.89
N GLY A 145 -17.19 9.10 -7.41
CA GLY A 145 -17.85 10.15 -8.16
C GLY A 145 -18.51 11.25 -7.32
N THR A 146 -18.04 11.47 -6.09
CA THR A 146 -18.53 12.59 -5.29
C THR A 146 -18.14 13.94 -5.90
N PRO A 147 -19.07 14.90 -5.99
CA PRO A 147 -18.79 16.24 -6.53
C PRO A 147 -18.12 17.17 -5.51
N SER A 148 -17.60 16.66 -4.38
CA SER A 148 -17.01 17.47 -3.30
C SER A 148 -15.86 18.33 -3.79
N ARG A 149 -14.91 17.75 -4.50
CA ARG A 149 -13.73 18.47 -5.02
C ARG A 149 -14.11 19.56 -6.05
N LYS A 150 -15.10 19.30 -6.89
CA LYS A 150 -15.62 20.29 -7.83
C LYS A 150 -16.20 21.50 -7.09
N ARG A 151 -16.92 21.27 -5.98
CA ARG A 151 -17.49 22.34 -5.16
C ARG A 151 -16.42 23.12 -4.42
N GLU A 152 -15.34 22.48 -3.96
CA GLU A 152 -14.20 23.14 -3.30
C GLU A 152 -13.46 24.05 -4.28
N VAL A 153 -13.16 23.56 -5.50
CA VAL A 153 -12.56 24.35 -6.58
C VAL A 153 -13.46 25.54 -6.96
N GLU A 154 -14.75 25.31 -7.15
CA GLU A 154 -15.71 26.40 -7.46
C GLU A 154 -15.80 27.41 -6.31
N ALA A 155 -15.74 26.97 -5.05
CA ALA A 155 -15.76 27.85 -3.88
C ALA A 155 -14.45 28.65 -3.76
N ALA A 156 -13.28 28.07 -4.04
CA ALA A 156 -11.99 28.74 -4.06
C ALA A 156 -11.92 29.80 -5.18
N LEU A 157 -12.40 29.45 -6.37
CA LEU A 157 -12.48 30.39 -7.49
C LEU A 157 -13.41 31.59 -7.17
N ARG A 158 -14.54 31.35 -6.49
CA ARG A 158 -15.45 32.45 -6.07
C ARG A 158 -14.84 33.36 -5.01
N ARG A 159 -13.93 32.83 -4.15
CA ARG A 159 -13.20 33.62 -3.15
C ARG A 159 -12.01 34.36 -3.74
N GLY A 160 -11.63 34.12 -4.99
CA GLY A 160 -10.49 34.76 -5.65
C GLY A 160 -9.15 34.18 -5.18
N ASP A 161 -9.13 32.98 -4.61
CA ASP A 161 -7.91 32.30 -4.22
C ASP A 161 -7.08 31.98 -5.47
N ARG A 162 -5.84 32.48 -5.53
CA ARG A 162 -4.94 32.28 -6.68
C ARG A 162 -4.30 30.87 -6.69
N GLU A 163 -4.34 30.18 -5.59
CA GLU A 163 -3.89 28.79 -5.48
C GLU A 163 -5.13 27.87 -5.38
N VAL A 164 -5.58 27.41 -6.53
CA VAL A 164 -6.61 26.37 -6.60
C VAL A 164 -5.89 25.03 -6.52
N PRO A 165 -6.18 24.16 -5.53
CA PRO A 165 -5.63 22.80 -5.48
C PRO A 165 -6.04 22.04 -6.74
N TYR A 166 -5.06 21.48 -7.44
CA TYR A 166 -5.26 20.62 -8.62
C TYR A 166 -5.77 19.25 -8.24
#